data_9054ad24bf06892855478348c883e11f
#
_entry.id   9054ad24bf06892855478348c883e11f
#
_cell.length_a   1.000
_cell.length_b   1.000
_cell.length_c   1.000
_cell.angle_alpha   90.00
_cell.angle_beta   90.00
_cell.angle_gamma   90.00
#
_symmetry.space_group_name_H-M   'P 1'
#
loop_
_entity.id
_entity.type
_entity.pdbx_description
1 polymer ?
#
loop_
_entity_poly.entity_id
_entity_poly.type
_entity_poly.pdbx_seq_one_letter_code
_entity_poly.pdbx_strand_id
1 'polypeptide(L)'
;MVSIKLILPMISAFIMLVFVILVLKRYVKRRDPHYLYWGIGLAMWDISSFAGSYLMLAWNRWVFLVWYLFGAALNAAWIGHGTVSLLYVRQRVRPLTILLVLGSLIACALMTQVIPSLQVSQFTTDVPISEQYRFIMPSATGGA
;
A
#
# COMPACT_ATOMS: atom_id res chain seq x y z
N MET A 1 1.14 21.50 19.23
CA MET A 1 2.34 20.63 19.22
C MET A 1 2.14 19.65 18.07
N VAL A 2 2.91 19.77 17.00
CA VAL A 2 2.87 18.75 15.94
C VAL A 2 3.35 17.46 16.58
N SER A 3 2.47 16.49 16.68
CA SER A 3 2.75 15.25 17.39
C SER A 3 3.94 14.54 16.75
N ILE A 4 4.86 14.05 17.56
CA ILE A 4 5.93 13.11 17.13
C ILE A 4 5.36 11.98 16.28
N LYS A 5 4.11 11.58 16.56
CA LYS A 5 3.34 10.59 15.80
C LYS A 5 3.13 10.96 14.33
N LEU A 6 3.11 12.25 13.98
CA LEU A 6 3.02 12.72 12.59
C LEU A 6 4.40 12.89 11.94
N ILE A 7 5.36 13.41 12.70
CA ILE A 7 6.71 13.70 12.19
C ILE A 7 7.45 12.43 11.81
N LEU A 8 7.39 11.41 12.65
CA LEU A 8 8.12 10.15 12.44
C LEU A 8 7.71 9.41 11.16
N PRO A 9 6.40 9.22 10.86
CA PRO A 9 5.97 8.64 9.59
C PRO A 9 6.37 9.47 8.37
N MET A 10 6.32 10.80 8.48
CA MET A 10 6.73 11.70 7.39
C MET A 10 8.21 11.57 7.05
N ILE A 11 9.08 11.56 8.06
CA ILE A 11 10.53 11.37 7.86
C ILE A 11 10.77 10.00 7.22
N SER A 12 10.13 8.94 7.72
CA SER A 12 10.22 7.60 7.18
C SER A 12 9.79 7.55 5.70
N ALA A 13 8.70 8.22 5.35
CA ALA A 13 8.22 8.31 3.98
C ALA A 13 9.23 9.02 3.07
N PHE A 14 9.84 10.12 3.50
CA PHE A 14 10.88 10.80 2.72
C PHE A 14 12.11 9.92 2.47
N ILE A 15 12.57 9.19 3.49
CA ILE A 15 13.69 8.25 3.34
C ILE A 15 13.31 7.14 2.35
N MET A 16 12.11 6.59 2.47
CA MET A 16 11.60 5.56 1.57
C MET A 16 11.47 6.06 0.13
N LEU A 17 11.02 7.30 -0.08
CA LEU A 17 10.93 7.92 -1.40
C LEU A 17 12.29 7.95 -2.10
N VAL A 18 13.34 8.34 -1.38
CA VAL A 18 14.72 8.30 -1.92
C VAL A 18 15.09 6.87 -2.32
N PHE A 19 14.74 5.87 -1.50
CA PHE A 19 15.03 4.47 -1.79
C PHE A 19 14.28 3.97 -3.03
N VAL A 20 12.99 4.32 -3.17
CA VAL A 20 12.18 4.03 -4.37
C VAL A 20 12.85 4.59 -5.62
N ILE A 21 13.27 5.86 -5.58
CA ILE A 21 13.93 6.52 -6.71
C ILE A 21 15.23 5.78 -7.09
N LEU A 22 16.03 5.38 -6.11
CA LEU A 22 17.27 4.64 -6.35
C LEU A 22 17.03 3.27 -7.00
N VAL A 23 16.03 2.52 -6.52
CA VAL A 23 15.67 1.22 -7.07
C VAL A 23 15.15 1.35 -8.51
N LEU A 24 14.28 2.33 -8.77
CA LEU A 24 13.76 2.57 -10.12
C LEU A 24 14.83 3.08 -11.09
N LYS A 25 15.76 3.94 -10.65
CA LYS A 25 16.94 4.33 -11.45
C LYS A 25 17.77 3.11 -11.82
N ARG A 26 17.92 2.17 -10.91
CA ARG A 26 18.66 0.93 -11.18
C ARG A 26 17.96 0.06 -12.22
N TYR A 27 16.63 0.00 -12.19
CA TYR A 27 15.83 -0.63 -13.24
C TYR A 27 16.07 0.02 -14.61
N VAL A 28 16.01 1.34 -14.70
CA VAL A 28 16.25 2.07 -15.96
C VAL A 28 17.63 1.78 -16.52
N LYS A 29 18.65 1.65 -15.67
CA LYS A 29 20.03 1.38 -16.07
C LYS A 29 20.29 -0.08 -16.46
N ARG A 30 19.77 -1.04 -15.70
CA ARG A 30 20.04 -2.47 -15.87
C ARG A 30 18.96 -3.23 -16.62
N ARG A 31 17.73 -2.72 -16.65
CA ARG A 31 16.57 -3.35 -17.29
C ARG A 31 16.19 -4.74 -16.72
N ASP A 32 16.66 -5.07 -15.52
CA ASP A 32 16.30 -6.31 -14.85
C ASP A 32 14.91 -6.20 -14.21
N PRO A 33 13.96 -7.11 -14.51
CA PRO A 33 12.55 -6.97 -14.12
C PRO A 33 12.32 -6.89 -12.60
N HIS A 34 13.15 -7.56 -11.80
CA HIS A 34 12.98 -7.56 -10.35
C HIS A 34 13.09 -6.16 -9.71
N TYR A 35 13.93 -5.27 -10.28
CA TYR A 35 14.01 -3.89 -9.80
C TYR A 35 12.71 -3.12 -10.06
N LEU A 36 12.00 -3.42 -11.15
CA LEU A 36 10.70 -2.81 -11.42
C LEU A 36 9.66 -3.25 -10.41
N TYR A 37 9.55 -4.55 -10.15
CA TYR A 37 8.56 -5.08 -9.20
C TYR A 37 8.84 -4.61 -7.77
N TRP A 38 10.08 -4.61 -7.34
CA TRP A 38 10.48 -4.06 -6.05
C TRP A 38 10.18 -2.56 -5.97
N GLY A 39 10.52 -1.81 -7.03
CA GLY A 39 10.23 -0.37 -7.10
C GLY A 39 8.75 -0.06 -6.97
N ILE A 40 7.90 -0.83 -7.65
CA ILE A 40 6.43 -0.69 -7.55
C ILE A 40 5.95 -0.99 -6.12
N GLY A 41 6.37 -2.10 -5.52
CA GLY A 41 5.97 -2.47 -4.17
C GLY A 41 6.41 -1.45 -3.12
N LEU A 42 7.65 -0.95 -3.22
CA LEU A 42 8.17 0.10 -2.34
C LEU A 42 7.46 1.44 -2.55
N ALA A 43 7.12 1.79 -3.80
CA ALA A 43 6.33 3.00 -4.09
C ALA A 43 4.91 2.90 -3.51
N MET A 44 4.28 1.74 -3.57
CA MET A 44 2.99 1.50 -2.91
C MET A 44 3.08 1.71 -1.40
N TRP A 45 4.13 1.19 -0.77
CA TRP A 45 4.38 1.41 0.66
C TRP A 45 4.56 2.89 0.98
N ASP A 46 5.33 3.61 0.18
CA ASP A 46 5.59 5.02 0.36
C ASP A 46 4.31 5.86 0.24
N ILE A 47 3.52 5.64 -0.81
CA ILE A 47 2.21 6.27 -1.01
C ILE A 47 1.29 5.97 0.17
N SER A 48 1.27 4.75 0.68
CA SER A 48 0.49 4.36 1.86
C SER A 48 0.95 5.12 3.12
N SER A 49 2.25 5.34 3.30
CA SER A 49 2.78 6.08 4.44
C SER A 49 2.34 7.54 4.42
N PHE A 50 2.37 8.19 3.25
CA PHE A 50 1.82 9.55 3.07
C PHE A 50 0.30 9.58 3.28
N ALA A 51 -0.43 8.60 2.76
CA ALA A 51 -1.86 8.48 2.96
C ALA A 51 -2.23 8.32 4.43
N GLY A 52 -1.48 7.50 5.18
CA GLY A 52 -1.64 7.34 6.62
C GLY A 52 -1.39 8.62 7.41
N SER A 53 -0.37 9.39 7.03
CA SER A 53 -0.08 10.70 7.63
C SER A 53 -1.19 11.71 7.35
N TYR A 54 -1.74 11.73 6.14
CA TYR A 54 -2.89 12.58 5.78
C TYR A 54 -4.13 12.21 6.61
N LEU A 55 -4.41 10.93 6.80
CA LEU A 55 -5.56 10.46 7.58
C LEU A 55 -5.48 10.82 9.07
N MET A 56 -4.31 11.12 9.59
CA MET A 56 -4.19 11.69 10.95
C MET A 56 -4.73 13.12 11.04
N LEU A 57 -4.81 13.84 9.92
CA LEU A 57 -5.25 15.23 9.86
C LEU A 57 -6.71 15.36 9.44
N ALA A 58 -7.15 14.54 8.48
CA ALA A 58 -8.50 14.61 7.93
C ALA A 58 -8.95 13.27 7.37
N TRP A 59 -10.26 12.99 7.49
CA TRP A 59 -10.85 11.80 6.88
C TRP A 59 -11.06 12.00 5.38
N ASN A 60 -10.62 11.00 4.61
CA ASN A 60 -11.00 10.85 3.21
C ASN A 60 -11.08 9.35 2.86
N ARG A 61 -12.27 8.91 2.41
CA ARG A 61 -12.53 7.49 2.09
C ARG A 61 -11.58 6.93 1.02
N TRP A 62 -11.22 7.73 0.03
CA TRP A 62 -10.32 7.31 -1.04
C TRP A 62 -8.88 7.18 -0.56
N VAL A 63 -8.44 8.11 0.28
CA VAL A 63 -7.11 8.03 0.92
C VAL A 63 -7.03 6.83 1.85
N PHE A 64 -8.10 6.52 2.58
CA PHE A 64 -8.19 5.32 3.40
C PHE A 64 -8.07 4.04 2.55
N LEU A 65 -8.75 3.98 1.40
CA LEU A 65 -8.67 2.87 0.46
C LEU A 65 -7.22 2.69 -0.05
N VAL A 66 -6.58 3.77 -0.48
CA VAL A 66 -5.18 3.75 -0.94
C VAL A 66 -4.25 3.29 0.18
N TRP A 67 -4.41 3.82 1.37
CA TRP A 67 -3.63 3.40 2.54
C TRP A 67 -3.76 1.91 2.81
N TYR A 68 -4.97 1.39 2.82
CA TYR A 68 -5.22 -0.01 3.12
C TYR A 68 -4.71 -0.96 2.03
N LEU A 69 -5.06 -0.69 0.77
CA LEU A 69 -4.65 -1.54 -0.35
C LEU A 69 -3.14 -1.56 -0.54
N PHE A 70 -2.52 -0.40 -0.58
CA PHE A 70 -1.10 -0.27 -0.86
C PHE A 70 -0.25 -0.65 0.35
N GLY A 71 -0.69 -0.31 1.57
CA GLY A 71 0.05 -0.59 2.78
C GLY A 71 -0.06 -2.02 3.28
N ALA A 72 -1.25 -2.62 3.20
CA ALA A 72 -1.51 -3.92 3.81
C ALA A 72 -1.54 -5.09 2.81
N ALA A 73 -2.08 -4.87 1.60
CA ALA A 73 -2.37 -5.99 0.69
C ALA A 73 -1.39 -6.10 -0.47
N LEU A 74 -1.19 -5.04 -1.24
CA LEU A 74 -0.52 -5.14 -2.53
C LEU A 74 1.01 -5.03 -2.46
N ASN A 75 1.57 -4.20 -1.59
CA ASN A 75 3.02 -4.00 -1.52
C ASN A 75 3.78 -5.30 -1.29
N ALA A 76 3.33 -6.14 -0.36
CA ALA A 76 3.98 -7.41 -0.05
C ALA A 76 3.94 -8.37 -1.24
N ALA A 77 2.81 -8.42 -1.96
CA ALA A 77 2.66 -9.25 -3.15
C ALA A 77 3.60 -8.82 -4.28
N TRP A 78 3.73 -7.50 -4.53
CA TRP A 78 4.61 -6.96 -5.55
C TRP A 78 6.09 -7.13 -5.21
N ILE A 79 6.48 -6.91 -3.94
CA ILE A 79 7.87 -7.13 -3.47
C ILE A 79 8.22 -8.62 -3.56
N GLY A 80 7.32 -9.49 -3.11
CA GLY A 80 7.48 -10.94 -3.20
C GLY A 80 7.63 -11.41 -4.65
N HIS A 81 6.82 -10.88 -5.57
CA HIS A 81 6.92 -11.16 -6.99
C HIS A 81 8.27 -10.71 -7.58
N GLY A 82 8.80 -9.57 -7.15
CA GLY A 82 10.15 -9.13 -7.51
C GLY A 82 11.22 -10.16 -7.13
N THR A 83 11.12 -10.75 -5.95
CA THR A 83 12.02 -11.83 -5.51
C THR A 83 11.86 -13.09 -6.35
N VAL A 84 10.63 -13.48 -6.67
CA VAL A 84 10.35 -14.60 -7.58
C VAL A 84 10.95 -14.34 -8.96
N SER A 85 10.83 -13.13 -9.48
CA SER A 85 11.39 -12.76 -10.80
C SER A 85 12.92 -12.77 -10.84
N LEU A 86 13.57 -12.65 -9.67
CA LEU A 86 15.04 -12.80 -9.55
C LEU A 86 15.48 -14.26 -9.61
N LEU A 87 14.67 -15.17 -9.04
CA LEU A 87 15.04 -16.58 -8.89
C LEU A 87 14.65 -17.46 -10.09
N TYR A 88 13.66 -17.07 -10.86
CA TYR A 88 13.09 -17.89 -11.93
C TYR A 88 13.22 -17.25 -13.31
N VAL A 89 13.22 -18.11 -14.35
CA VAL A 89 13.30 -17.70 -15.75
C VAL A 89 12.04 -16.89 -16.14
N ARG A 90 12.23 -15.88 -16.95
CA ARG A 90 11.16 -14.95 -17.41
C ARG A 90 9.88 -15.65 -17.92
N GLN A 91 10.01 -16.79 -18.60
CA GLN A 91 8.88 -17.54 -19.11
C GLN A 91 7.96 -18.08 -18.00
N ARG A 92 8.53 -18.48 -16.86
CA ARG A 92 7.76 -18.96 -15.70
C ARG A 92 7.17 -17.82 -14.86
N VAL A 93 7.82 -16.68 -14.86
CA VAL A 93 7.39 -15.49 -14.10
C VAL A 93 6.22 -14.79 -14.79
N ARG A 94 6.13 -14.82 -16.13
CA ARG A 94 5.09 -14.12 -16.90
C ARG A 94 3.66 -14.46 -16.49
N PRO A 95 3.24 -15.75 -16.36
CA PRO A 95 1.88 -16.07 -15.91
C PRO A 95 1.62 -15.61 -14.47
N LEU A 96 2.63 -15.64 -13.59
CA LEU A 96 2.52 -15.13 -12.23
C LEU A 96 2.35 -13.61 -12.20
N THR A 97 3.01 -12.88 -13.11
CA THR A 97 2.82 -11.44 -13.27
C THR A 97 1.39 -11.10 -13.68
N ILE A 98 0.84 -11.86 -14.64
CA ILE A 98 -0.55 -11.67 -15.08
C ILE A 98 -1.51 -11.92 -13.90
N LEU A 99 -1.29 -12.99 -13.16
CA LEU A 99 -2.10 -13.33 -11.98
C LEU A 99 -2.02 -12.25 -10.91
N LEU A 100 -0.82 -11.69 -10.67
CA LEU A 100 -0.61 -10.60 -9.72
C LEU A 100 -1.36 -9.33 -10.14
N VAL A 101 -1.27 -8.94 -11.41
CA VAL A 101 -1.98 -7.77 -11.95
C VAL A 101 -3.49 -7.96 -11.84
N LEU A 102 -4.01 -9.11 -12.28
CA LEU A 102 -5.44 -9.41 -12.18
C LEU A 102 -5.91 -9.43 -10.72
N GLY A 103 -5.15 -10.06 -9.82
CA GLY A 103 -5.45 -10.08 -8.39
C GLY A 103 -5.45 -8.67 -7.78
N SER A 104 -4.52 -7.81 -8.19
CA SER A 104 -4.48 -6.41 -7.75
C SER A 104 -5.71 -5.63 -8.23
N LEU A 105 -6.14 -5.82 -9.47
CA LEU A 105 -7.35 -5.19 -10.02
C LEU A 105 -8.62 -5.67 -9.29
N ILE A 106 -8.72 -6.98 -9.03
CA ILE A 106 -9.84 -7.55 -8.28
C ILE A 106 -9.86 -6.99 -6.85
N ALA A 107 -8.71 -6.93 -6.17
CA ALA A 107 -8.61 -6.35 -4.83
C ALA A 107 -9.05 -4.89 -4.81
N CYS A 108 -8.64 -4.09 -5.80
CA CYS A 108 -9.09 -2.70 -5.95
C CYS A 108 -10.61 -2.62 -6.14
N ALA A 109 -11.18 -3.45 -7.02
CA ALA A 109 -12.62 -3.48 -7.29
C ALA A 109 -13.43 -3.90 -6.06
N LEU A 110 -12.99 -4.90 -5.32
CA LEU A 110 -13.65 -5.34 -4.09
C LEU A 110 -13.59 -4.28 -3.00
N MET A 111 -12.45 -3.60 -2.84
CA MET A 111 -12.31 -2.53 -1.84
C MET A 111 -13.19 -1.31 -2.16
N THR A 112 -13.39 -0.96 -3.42
CA THR A 112 -14.31 0.13 -3.77
C THR A 112 -15.75 -0.17 -3.37
N GLN A 113 -16.15 -1.43 -3.35
CA GLN A 113 -17.48 -1.86 -2.87
C GLN A 113 -17.62 -1.76 -1.34
N VAL A 114 -16.54 -1.84 -0.60
CA VAL A 114 -16.55 -1.72 0.87
C VAL A 114 -16.66 -0.26 1.32
N ILE A 115 -16.28 0.71 0.49
CA ILE A 115 -16.30 2.14 0.84
C ILE A 115 -17.63 2.62 1.44
N PRO A 116 -18.81 2.28 0.89
CA PRO A 116 -20.09 2.73 1.45
C PRO A 116 -20.39 2.15 2.84
N SER A 117 -19.80 1.03 3.21
CA SER A 117 -20.04 0.33 4.48
C SER A 117 -19.04 0.72 5.57
N LEU A 118 -18.11 1.65 5.32
CA LEU A 118 -17.15 2.12 6.30
C LEU A 118 -17.83 2.88 7.44
N GLN A 119 -17.47 2.52 8.67
CA GLN A 119 -18.02 3.16 9.89
C GLN A 119 -17.21 4.43 10.22
N VAL A 120 -17.46 5.49 9.47
CA VAL A 120 -16.74 6.78 9.61
C VAL A 120 -16.96 7.43 10.98
N SER A 121 -18.06 7.15 11.66
CA SER A 121 -18.35 7.63 13.01
C SER A 121 -17.32 7.18 14.06
N GLN A 122 -16.57 6.13 13.79
CA GLN A 122 -15.50 5.62 14.65
C GLN A 122 -14.15 6.28 14.38
N PHE A 123 -14.08 7.14 13.36
CA PHE A 123 -12.83 7.82 13.01
C PHE A 123 -12.51 8.95 14.00
N THR A 124 -11.26 8.99 14.47
CA THR A 124 -10.75 10.04 15.36
C THR A 124 -9.47 10.64 14.76
N THR A 125 -9.38 11.96 14.71
CA THR A 125 -8.16 12.67 14.33
C THR A 125 -7.07 12.51 15.38
N ASP A 126 -5.80 12.72 14.99
CA ASP A 126 -4.60 12.61 15.84
C ASP A 126 -4.28 11.18 16.35
N VAL A 127 -5.06 10.18 15.93
CA VAL A 127 -4.77 8.78 16.19
C VAL A 127 -4.29 8.11 14.89
N PRO A 128 -3.18 7.35 14.91
CA PRO A 128 -2.71 6.64 13.72
C PRO A 128 -3.79 5.70 13.18
N ILE A 129 -3.99 5.72 11.87
CA ILE A 129 -5.01 4.90 11.21
C ILE A 129 -4.79 3.39 11.46
N SER A 130 -3.55 2.98 11.67
CA SER A 130 -3.18 1.60 12.01
C SER A 130 -3.75 1.11 13.35
N GLU A 131 -4.08 2.02 14.26
CA GLU A 131 -4.69 1.68 15.55
C GLU A 131 -6.22 1.60 15.48
N GLN A 132 -6.84 2.37 14.57
CA GLN A 132 -8.30 2.51 14.50
C GLN A 132 -8.97 1.84 13.28
N TYR A 133 -8.21 1.32 12.30
CA TYR A 133 -8.80 0.76 11.07
C TYR A 133 -9.77 -0.40 11.33
N ARG A 134 -9.56 -1.17 12.40
CA ARG A 134 -10.43 -2.30 12.76
C ARG A 134 -11.85 -1.87 13.13
N PHE A 135 -12.00 -0.67 13.68
CA PHE A 135 -13.30 -0.11 14.06
C PHE A 135 -14.00 0.56 12.86
N ILE A 136 -13.22 1.00 11.88
CA ILE A 136 -13.73 1.65 10.67
C ILE A 136 -14.18 0.62 9.64
N MET A 137 -13.46 -0.50 9.54
CA MET A 137 -13.83 -1.59 8.63
C MET A 137 -15.08 -2.32 9.13
N PRO A 138 -16.03 -2.65 8.23
CA PRO A 138 -17.18 -3.45 8.61
C PRO A 138 -16.72 -4.80 9.15
N SER A 139 -17.19 -5.17 10.33
CA SER A 139 -16.92 -6.50 10.88
C SER A 139 -17.52 -7.56 9.94
N ALA A 140 -16.74 -8.58 9.60
CA ALA A 140 -17.22 -9.73 8.82
C ALA A 140 -18.36 -10.50 9.55
N THR A 141 -18.58 -10.20 10.80
CA THR A 141 -19.67 -10.67 11.67
C THR A 141 -20.76 -9.60 11.79
N GLY A 142 -21.12 -8.96 10.68
CA GLY A 142 -22.29 -8.11 10.62
C GLY A 142 -23.54 -8.95 10.67
N GLY A 143 -24.09 -9.16 11.84
CA GLY A 143 -25.41 -9.73 11.95
C GLY A 143 -25.56 -10.71 13.09
N ALA A 144 -25.95 -10.22 14.20
CA ALA A 144 -26.96 -10.81 15.07
C ALA A 144 -27.63 -9.68 15.83
#